data_7930b11759bb12938e3d98a8442b7552
#
_entry.id   7930b11759bb12938e3d98a8442b7552
#
_cell.length_a   1.000
_cell.length_b   1.000
_cell.length_c   1.000
_cell.angle_alpha   90.00
_cell.angle_beta   90.00
_cell.angle_gamma   90.00
#
_symmetry.space_group_name_H-M   'P 1'
#
loop_
_entity.id
_entity.type
_entity.pdbx_description
1 polymer ?
#
loop_
_entity_poly.entity_id
_entity_poly.type
_entity_poly.pdbx_seq_one_letter_code
_entity_poly.pdbx_strand_id
1 'polypeptide(L)'
;TAGRTTVAMKRIMAYSGLFFLFFVLFHAYGNLKYFEGEDVYNGYAAHLRTMFMPILPREGLLWILRAIMVACLVGHAGAAFHLWHRNNKARGNQKYAVKKAHAEYAASRYANRTMRWGGVILLLFIVWHILQFTTLNATPGGHYVHGDAYKNMYLGFHDAPWTYAIYFIALAALALHAWHGVWSALQTLGAIRGSVIPGVRIIATLVALALFVAFMAVPTAILFGWVDAPAAGSWTALHGAVAGH
;
A
#
# COMPACT_ATOMS: atom_id res chain seq x y z
N THR A 1 0.52 -12.49 -30.22
CA THR A 1 -0.73 -12.18 -29.49
C THR A 1 -0.64 -10.78 -28.91
N ALA A 2 -1.59 -9.88 -29.26
CA ALA A 2 -1.58 -8.45 -28.90
C ALA A 2 -1.43 -8.20 -27.37
N GLY A 3 -1.97 -9.07 -26.52
CA GLY A 3 -1.90 -8.93 -25.06
C GLY A 3 -0.52 -9.10 -24.42
N ARG A 4 0.49 -9.60 -25.17
CA ARG A 4 1.87 -9.78 -24.67
C ARG A 4 2.85 -8.72 -25.19
N THR A 5 2.38 -7.66 -25.82
CA THR A 5 3.24 -6.58 -26.27
C THR A 5 3.79 -5.79 -25.09
N THR A 6 4.97 -5.19 -25.23
CA THR A 6 5.57 -4.31 -24.22
C THR A 6 4.65 -3.15 -23.86
N VAL A 7 3.89 -2.64 -24.83
CA VAL A 7 2.94 -1.53 -24.64
C VAL A 7 1.76 -2.00 -23.78
N ALA A 8 1.18 -3.17 -24.08
CA ALA A 8 0.07 -3.71 -23.30
C ALA A 8 0.47 -3.95 -21.83
N MET A 9 1.64 -4.54 -21.59
CA MET A 9 2.17 -4.76 -20.23
C MET A 9 2.37 -3.44 -19.49
N LYS A 10 2.92 -2.40 -20.14
CA LYS A 10 3.07 -1.08 -19.52
C LYS A 10 1.72 -0.43 -19.18
N ARG A 11 0.71 -0.59 -20.03
CA ARG A 11 -0.65 -0.09 -19.76
C ARG A 11 -1.30 -0.81 -18.57
N ILE A 12 -1.17 -2.14 -18.50
CA ILE A 12 -1.65 -2.91 -17.33
C ILE A 12 -0.99 -2.39 -16.06
N MET A 13 0.33 -2.20 -16.05
CA MET A 13 1.04 -1.63 -14.89
C MET A 13 0.56 -0.22 -14.54
N ALA A 14 0.29 0.63 -15.55
CA ALA A 14 -0.14 1.99 -15.32
C ALA A 14 -1.54 2.05 -14.70
N TYR A 15 -2.53 1.34 -15.26
CA TYR A 15 -3.90 1.34 -14.73
C TYR A 15 -3.98 0.69 -13.34
N SER A 16 -3.37 -0.48 -13.16
CA SER A 16 -3.35 -1.14 -11.85
C SER A 16 -2.59 -0.34 -10.80
N GLY A 17 -1.48 0.32 -11.18
CA GLY A 17 -0.71 1.19 -10.30
C GLY A 17 -1.50 2.43 -9.85
N LEU A 18 -2.25 3.07 -10.76
CA LEU A 18 -3.13 4.19 -10.41
C LEU A 18 -4.31 3.75 -9.52
N PHE A 19 -4.84 2.54 -9.75
CA PHE A 19 -5.86 1.97 -8.88
C PHE A 19 -5.31 1.74 -7.46
N PHE A 20 -4.09 1.20 -7.33
CA PHE A 20 -3.43 1.07 -6.03
C PHE A 20 -3.18 2.42 -5.36
N LEU A 21 -2.75 3.42 -6.11
CA LEU A 21 -2.55 4.77 -5.58
C LEU A 21 -3.86 5.32 -4.98
N PHE A 22 -4.97 5.17 -5.70
CA PHE A 22 -6.28 5.55 -5.21
C PHE A 22 -6.63 4.80 -3.90
N PHE A 23 -6.46 3.48 -3.90
CA PHE A 23 -6.71 2.66 -2.71
C PHE A 23 -5.87 3.10 -1.51
N VAL A 24 -4.55 3.31 -1.68
CA VAL A 24 -3.68 3.67 -0.54
C VAL A 24 -3.97 5.06 0.01
N LEU A 25 -4.48 6.01 -0.81
CA LEU A 25 -4.95 7.31 -0.33
C LEU A 25 -6.15 7.17 0.61
N PHE A 26 -7.17 6.39 0.23
CA PHE A 26 -8.31 6.11 1.09
C PHE A 26 -7.91 5.27 2.32
N HIS A 27 -6.98 4.35 2.14
CA HIS A 27 -6.45 3.54 3.23
C HIS A 27 -5.68 4.38 4.25
N ALA A 28 -4.90 5.37 3.79
CA ALA A 28 -4.23 6.34 4.66
C ALA A 28 -5.25 7.19 5.44
N TYR A 29 -6.30 7.67 4.77
CA TYR A 29 -7.39 8.38 5.45
C TYR A 29 -8.02 7.51 6.55
N GLY A 30 -8.34 6.25 6.24
CA GLY A 30 -8.88 5.32 7.24
C GLY A 30 -7.95 5.09 8.42
N ASN A 31 -6.62 5.00 8.18
CA ASN A 31 -5.64 4.85 9.26
C ASN A 31 -5.59 6.09 10.15
N LEU A 32 -5.69 7.30 9.61
CA LEU A 32 -5.67 8.54 10.40
C LEU A 32 -6.88 8.69 11.33
N LYS A 33 -7.98 7.96 11.09
CA LYS A 33 -9.11 7.85 12.03
C LYS A 33 -8.70 7.30 13.39
N TYR A 34 -7.55 6.65 13.49
CA TYR A 34 -7.01 6.16 14.75
C TYR A 34 -6.86 7.26 15.79
N PHE A 35 -6.50 8.48 15.38
CA PHE A 35 -6.35 9.65 16.27
C PHE A 35 -7.68 10.19 16.82
N GLU A 36 -8.82 9.74 16.30
CA GLU A 36 -10.14 10.09 16.79
C GLU A 36 -10.61 9.17 17.95
N GLY A 37 -9.77 8.18 18.33
CA GLY A 37 -9.99 7.26 19.43
C GLY A 37 -10.60 5.92 19.04
N GLU A 38 -10.68 5.02 20.02
CA GLU A 38 -11.06 3.61 19.85
C GLU A 38 -12.45 3.43 19.23
N ASP A 39 -13.46 4.13 19.80
CA ASP A 39 -14.86 4.01 19.34
C ASP A 39 -15.03 4.46 17.89
N VAL A 40 -14.40 5.57 17.50
CA VAL A 40 -14.50 6.11 16.15
C VAL A 40 -13.77 5.20 15.15
N TYR A 41 -12.59 4.72 15.50
CA TYR A 41 -11.80 3.86 14.62
C TYR A 41 -12.46 2.49 14.40
N ASN A 42 -12.92 1.86 15.48
CA ASN A 42 -13.64 0.59 15.42
C ASN A 42 -15.01 0.76 14.74
N GLY A 43 -15.72 1.86 15.02
CA GLY A 43 -16.97 2.23 14.35
C GLY A 43 -16.80 2.42 12.84
N TYR A 44 -15.75 3.12 12.41
CA TYR A 44 -15.41 3.27 11.00
C TYR A 44 -15.13 1.90 10.33
N ALA A 45 -14.35 1.03 10.99
CA ALA A 45 -14.08 -0.31 10.50
C ALA A 45 -15.35 -1.18 10.40
N ALA A 46 -16.27 -1.05 11.34
CA ALA A 46 -17.58 -1.73 11.32
C ALA A 46 -18.48 -1.17 10.20
N HIS A 47 -18.51 0.16 10.02
CA HIS A 47 -19.28 0.80 8.95
C HIS A 47 -18.85 0.31 7.55
N LEU A 48 -17.56 0.17 7.30
CA LEU A 48 -17.07 -0.38 6.02
C LEU A 48 -17.59 -1.79 5.73
N ARG A 49 -17.87 -2.60 6.77
CA ARG A 49 -18.40 -3.96 6.63
C ARG A 49 -19.90 -4.00 6.33
N THR A 50 -20.63 -2.95 6.69
CA THR A 50 -22.08 -2.83 6.49
C THR A 50 -22.47 -1.89 5.35
N MET A 51 -21.48 -1.24 4.74
CA MET A 51 -21.70 -0.30 3.65
C MET A 51 -22.43 -0.97 2.48
N PHE A 52 -23.45 -0.28 1.97
CA PHE A 52 -24.39 -0.75 0.93
C PHE A 52 -25.35 -1.89 1.36
N MET A 53 -25.50 -2.20 2.64
CA MET A 53 -26.63 -3.03 3.07
C MET A 53 -27.95 -2.24 2.89
N PRO A 54 -29.03 -2.90 2.48
CA PRO A 54 -29.19 -4.33 2.18
C PRO A 54 -28.89 -4.71 0.72
N ILE A 55 -28.46 -3.79 -0.15
CA ILE A 55 -28.17 -4.05 -1.57
C ILE A 55 -27.06 -5.10 -1.71
N LEU A 56 -26.01 -4.98 -0.89
CA LEU A 56 -24.94 -5.96 -0.77
C LEU A 56 -25.04 -6.67 0.59
N PRO A 57 -24.65 -7.95 0.68
CA PRO A 57 -24.56 -8.64 1.96
C PRO A 57 -23.47 -7.99 2.83
N ARG A 58 -23.47 -8.29 4.12
CA ARG A 58 -22.40 -7.85 5.04
C ARG A 58 -21.03 -8.18 4.44
N GLU A 59 -20.09 -7.23 4.48
CA GLU A 59 -18.77 -7.29 3.86
C GLU A 59 -18.77 -7.40 2.32
N GLY A 60 -19.93 -7.34 1.65
CA GLY A 60 -20.01 -7.52 0.20
C GLY A 60 -19.13 -6.53 -0.58
N LEU A 61 -19.16 -5.24 -0.21
CA LEU A 61 -18.26 -4.23 -0.80
C LEU A 61 -16.77 -4.60 -0.59
N LEU A 62 -16.41 -5.02 0.62
CA LEU A 62 -15.02 -5.37 0.94
C LEU A 62 -14.53 -6.57 0.13
N TRP A 63 -15.40 -7.59 -0.10
CA TRP A 63 -15.06 -8.73 -0.93
C TRP A 63 -14.89 -8.36 -2.39
N ILE A 64 -15.72 -7.46 -2.93
CA ILE A 64 -15.55 -6.92 -4.29
C ILE A 64 -14.21 -6.19 -4.40
N LEU A 65 -13.90 -5.30 -3.46
CA LEU A 65 -12.65 -4.56 -3.44
C LEU A 65 -11.43 -5.51 -3.29
N ARG A 66 -11.51 -6.52 -2.42
CA ARG A 66 -10.45 -7.54 -2.27
C ARG A 66 -10.19 -8.28 -3.58
N ALA A 67 -11.26 -8.72 -4.27
CA ALA A 67 -11.13 -9.40 -5.55
C ALA A 67 -10.46 -8.51 -6.62
N ILE A 68 -10.87 -7.26 -6.72
CA ILE A 68 -10.27 -6.28 -7.64
C ILE A 68 -8.81 -6.03 -7.27
N MET A 69 -8.48 -5.85 -5.98
CA MET A 69 -7.12 -5.63 -5.51
C MET A 69 -6.19 -6.81 -5.83
N VAL A 70 -6.67 -8.05 -5.63
CA VAL A 70 -5.91 -9.26 -5.98
C VAL A 70 -5.69 -9.33 -7.49
N ALA A 71 -6.72 -9.09 -8.31
CA ALA A 71 -6.58 -9.06 -9.76
C ALA A 71 -5.59 -7.98 -10.23
N CYS A 72 -5.67 -6.78 -9.66
CA CYS A 72 -4.72 -5.70 -9.91
C CYS A 72 -3.29 -6.09 -9.49
N LEU A 73 -3.12 -6.73 -8.34
CA LEU A 73 -1.81 -7.16 -7.84
C LEU A 73 -1.16 -8.18 -8.77
N VAL A 74 -1.92 -9.22 -9.17
CA VAL A 74 -1.45 -10.23 -10.11
C VAL A 74 -1.11 -9.62 -11.46
N GLY A 75 -1.95 -8.73 -11.99
CA GLY A 75 -1.70 -8.03 -13.24
C GLY A 75 -0.48 -7.11 -13.18
N HIS A 76 -0.36 -6.30 -12.11
CA HIS A 76 0.75 -5.35 -11.90
C HIS A 76 2.08 -6.07 -11.73
N ALA A 77 2.17 -6.98 -10.77
CA ALA A 77 3.38 -7.73 -10.50
C ALA A 77 3.75 -8.65 -11.67
N GLY A 78 2.77 -9.35 -12.25
CA GLY A 78 2.99 -10.20 -13.41
C GLY A 78 3.55 -9.43 -14.62
N ALA A 79 2.99 -8.26 -14.92
CA ALA A 79 3.51 -7.39 -15.98
C ALA A 79 4.92 -6.87 -15.66
N ALA A 80 5.19 -6.50 -14.39
CA ALA A 80 6.51 -6.04 -13.96
C ALA A 80 7.58 -7.14 -14.10
N PHE A 81 7.30 -8.35 -13.62
CA PHE A 81 8.21 -9.49 -13.74
C PHE A 81 8.42 -9.92 -15.22
N HIS A 82 7.35 -9.91 -16.01
CA HIS A 82 7.45 -10.21 -17.44
C HIS A 82 8.36 -9.21 -18.17
N LEU A 83 8.16 -7.91 -17.94
CA LEU A 83 9.03 -6.87 -18.54
C LEU A 83 10.45 -6.94 -18.00
N TRP A 84 10.64 -7.26 -16.73
CA TRP A 84 11.97 -7.45 -16.15
C TRP A 84 12.72 -8.60 -16.83
N HIS A 85 12.06 -9.77 -16.97
CA HIS A 85 12.63 -10.92 -17.65
C HIS A 85 13.00 -10.62 -19.11
N ARG A 86 12.09 -10.01 -19.86
CA ARG A 86 12.34 -9.60 -21.26
C ARG A 86 13.51 -8.63 -21.38
N ASN A 87 13.58 -7.62 -20.49
CA ASN A 87 14.66 -6.64 -20.52
C ASN A 87 16.02 -7.28 -20.20
N ASN A 88 16.05 -8.24 -19.27
CA ASN A 88 17.28 -8.97 -18.96
C ASN A 88 17.72 -9.85 -20.14
N LYS A 89 16.78 -10.56 -20.76
CA LYS A 89 17.06 -11.40 -21.96
C LYS A 89 17.55 -10.57 -23.13
N ALA A 90 16.92 -9.42 -23.41
CA ALA A 90 17.31 -8.52 -24.50
C ALA A 90 18.68 -7.86 -24.28
N ARG A 91 19.10 -7.69 -23.01
CA ARG A 91 20.42 -7.12 -22.69
C ARG A 91 21.55 -8.11 -22.87
N GLY A 92 21.33 -9.41 -22.76
CA GLY A 92 22.35 -10.44 -22.78
C GLY A 92 23.49 -10.17 -21.77
N ASN A 93 24.67 -10.72 -22.05
CA ASN A 93 25.89 -10.50 -21.24
C ASN A 93 26.65 -9.20 -21.62
N GLN A 94 26.16 -8.42 -22.59
CA GLN A 94 26.86 -7.22 -23.06
C GLN A 94 26.60 -6.05 -22.10
N LYS A 95 27.67 -5.54 -21.51
CA LYS A 95 27.69 -4.25 -20.83
C LYS A 95 27.65 -3.15 -21.91
N TYR A 96 26.85 -2.10 -21.71
CA TYR A 96 26.83 -0.96 -22.63
C TYR A 96 28.25 -0.48 -22.88
N ALA A 97 28.67 -0.43 -24.15
CA ALA A 97 30.00 0.02 -24.56
C ALA A 97 30.23 1.53 -24.25
N VAL A 98 29.15 2.30 -24.20
CA VAL A 98 29.22 3.73 -23.90
C VAL A 98 28.50 4.01 -22.57
N LYS A 99 29.27 4.15 -21.50
CA LYS A 99 28.80 4.69 -20.22
C LYS A 99 28.86 6.22 -20.31
N LYS A 100 27.90 6.87 -20.97
CA LYS A 100 27.77 8.31 -20.85
C LYS A 100 27.40 8.63 -19.39
N ALA A 101 28.33 9.21 -18.65
CA ALA A 101 28.20 9.59 -17.24
C ALA A 101 27.43 10.91 -17.13
N HIS A 102 26.20 10.98 -17.66
CA HIS A 102 25.33 12.11 -17.37
C HIS A 102 24.56 11.82 -16.07
N ALA A 103 24.46 12.83 -15.21
CA ALA A 103 23.74 12.77 -13.92
C ALA A 103 22.31 12.23 -14.10
N GLU A 104 21.63 12.59 -15.20
CA GLU A 104 20.31 12.07 -15.58
C GLU A 104 20.29 10.56 -15.81
N TYR A 105 21.36 9.99 -16.38
CA TYR A 105 21.43 8.54 -16.60
C TYR A 105 21.67 7.76 -15.29
N ALA A 106 22.43 8.34 -14.36
CA ALA A 106 22.63 7.77 -13.03
C ALA A 106 21.33 7.77 -12.23
N ALA A 107 20.59 8.88 -12.24
CA ALA A 107 19.30 9.02 -11.60
C ALA A 107 18.25 8.03 -12.18
N SER A 108 18.20 7.89 -13.51
CA SER A 108 17.32 6.93 -14.17
C SER A 108 17.65 5.47 -13.83
N ARG A 109 18.93 5.11 -13.72
CA ARG A 109 19.34 3.76 -13.30
C ARG A 109 19.00 3.49 -11.84
N TYR A 110 19.20 4.46 -10.97
CA TYR A 110 18.84 4.38 -9.56
C TYR A 110 17.33 4.18 -9.41
N ALA A 111 16.52 5.00 -10.07
CA ALA A 111 15.07 4.89 -10.08
C ALA A 111 14.59 3.50 -10.57
N ASN A 112 15.13 3.01 -11.69
CA ASN A 112 14.77 1.70 -12.22
C ASN A 112 15.17 0.54 -11.30
N ARG A 113 16.25 0.68 -10.54
CA ARG A 113 16.72 -0.35 -9.59
C ARG A 113 15.86 -0.33 -8.33
N THR A 114 15.59 0.85 -7.78
CA THR A 114 14.74 1.02 -6.59
C THR A 114 13.31 0.57 -6.85
N MET A 115 12.74 0.83 -8.05
CA MET A 115 11.41 0.33 -8.44
C MET A 115 11.28 -1.19 -8.38
N ARG A 116 12.30 -1.92 -8.84
CA ARG A 116 12.26 -3.39 -8.84
C ARG A 116 12.32 -3.96 -7.43
N TRP A 117 13.33 -3.56 -6.66
CA TRP A 117 13.51 -4.03 -5.29
C TRP A 117 12.43 -3.50 -4.35
N GLY A 118 12.04 -2.23 -4.52
CA GLY A 118 10.90 -1.66 -3.81
C GLY A 118 9.60 -2.44 -4.09
N GLY A 119 9.36 -2.85 -5.34
CA GLY A 119 8.21 -3.68 -5.69
C GLY A 119 8.24 -5.07 -5.03
N VAL A 120 9.42 -5.70 -4.90
CA VAL A 120 9.56 -6.98 -4.17
C VAL A 120 9.32 -6.79 -2.68
N ILE A 121 9.89 -5.73 -2.08
CA ILE A 121 9.64 -5.39 -0.66
C ILE A 121 8.15 -5.19 -0.41
N LEU A 122 7.46 -4.44 -1.28
CA LEU A 122 6.03 -4.20 -1.17
C LEU A 122 5.21 -5.47 -1.32
N LEU A 123 5.58 -6.38 -2.22
CA LEU A 123 4.88 -7.65 -2.38
C LEU A 123 4.97 -8.50 -1.11
N LEU A 124 6.15 -8.60 -0.52
CA LEU A 124 6.36 -9.31 0.75
C LEU A 124 5.63 -8.63 1.91
N PHE A 125 5.67 -7.29 1.93
CA PHE A 125 4.96 -6.52 2.94
C PHE A 125 3.44 -6.66 2.84
N ILE A 126 2.85 -6.69 1.64
CA ILE A 126 1.42 -6.93 1.46
C ILE A 126 1.01 -8.27 2.08
N VAL A 127 1.81 -9.33 1.88
CA VAL A 127 1.54 -10.63 2.50
C VAL A 127 1.59 -10.52 4.03
N TRP A 128 2.65 -9.91 4.58
CA TRP A 128 2.77 -9.66 6.03
C TRP A 128 1.58 -8.86 6.57
N HIS A 129 1.24 -7.76 5.93
CA HIS A 129 0.16 -6.87 6.33
C HIS A 129 -1.21 -7.57 6.35
N ILE A 130 -1.49 -8.40 5.34
CA ILE A 130 -2.72 -9.20 5.28
C ILE A 130 -2.74 -10.23 6.41
N LEU A 131 -1.64 -10.93 6.67
CA LEU A 131 -1.54 -11.88 7.78
C LEU A 131 -1.72 -11.21 9.14
N GLN A 132 -1.24 -9.98 9.29
CA GLN A 132 -1.31 -9.24 10.54
C GLN A 132 -2.69 -8.64 10.80
N PHE A 133 -3.28 -7.93 9.84
CA PHE A 133 -4.49 -7.12 10.08
C PHE A 133 -5.75 -7.60 9.36
N THR A 134 -5.65 -8.58 8.45
CA THR A 134 -6.83 -9.10 7.75
C THR A 134 -7.19 -10.50 8.23
N THR A 135 -6.23 -11.43 8.20
CA THR A 135 -6.48 -12.82 8.60
C THR A 135 -6.15 -13.10 10.06
N LEU A 136 -5.43 -12.19 10.72
CA LEU A 136 -4.96 -12.27 12.10
C LEU A 136 -4.17 -13.56 12.41
N ASN A 137 -3.45 -14.10 11.41
CA ASN A 137 -2.59 -15.28 11.59
C ASN A 137 -1.19 -14.90 12.09
N ALA A 138 -0.78 -13.63 11.95
CA ALA A 138 0.42 -13.08 12.53
C ALA A 138 0.01 -12.00 13.54
N THR A 139 0.19 -12.27 14.82
CA THR A 139 -0.27 -11.40 15.92
C THR A 139 0.90 -10.96 16.80
N PRO A 140 1.85 -10.15 16.26
CA PRO A 140 2.95 -9.63 17.04
C PRO A 140 2.43 -8.77 18.21
N GLY A 141 3.01 -8.94 19.38
CA GLY A 141 2.64 -8.17 20.58
C GLY A 141 1.45 -8.71 21.37
N GLY A 142 0.72 -9.73 20.87
CA GLY A 142 -0.35 -10.30 21.66
C GLY A 142 -1.49 -10.95 20.88
N HIS A 143 -2.58 -11.20 21.56
CA HIS A 143 -3.76 -11.83 20.96
C HIS A 143 -4.63 -10.77 20.26
N TYR A 144 -4.72 -10.85 18.93
CA TYR A 144 -5.57 -9.98 18.12
C TYR A 144 -7.01 -10.47 18.11
N VAL A 145 -7.95 -9.53 18.07
CA VAL A 145 -9.39 -9.80 18.12
C VAL A 145 -10.06 -9.32 16.83
N HIS A 146 -10.88 -10.17 16.23
CA HIS A 146 -11.67 -9.76 15.07
C HIS A 146 -12.64 -8.64 15.44
N GLY A 147 -12.61 -7.56 14.67
CA GLY A 147 -13.47 -6.40 14.88
C GLY A 147 -12.84 -5.28 15.73
N ASP A 148 -11.82 -5.59 16.52
CA ASP A 148 -11.11 -4.59 17.33
C ASP A 148 -9.83 -4.13 16.61
N ALA A 149 -10.02 -3.29 15.61
CA ALA A 149 -8.92 -2.79 14.79
C ALA A 149 -7.98 -1.87 15.59
N TYR A 150 -8.52 -1.10 16.56
CA TYR A 150 -7.74 -0.18 17.37
C TYR A 150 -6.75 -0.93 18.26
N LYS A 151 -7.24 -1.90 19.03
CA LYS A 151 -6.40 -2.75 19.89
C LYS A 151 -5.37 -3.53 19.11
N ASN A 152 -5.76 -4.14 17.99
CA ASN A 152 -4.84 -4.93 17.16
C ASN A 152 -3.67 -4.07 16.64
N MET A 153 -3.94 -2.82 16.27
CA MET A 153 -2.90 -1.88 15.84
C MET A 153 -2.02 -1.47 17.03
N TYR A 154 -2.62 -1.18 18.19
CA TYR A 154 -1.87 -0.84 19.39
C TYR A 154 -0.90 -1.94 19.79
N LEU A 155 -1.37 -3.18 19.95
CA LEU A 155 -0.53 -4.34 20.30
C LEU A 155 0.60 -4.53 19.30
N GLY A 156 0.30 -4.37 18.01
CA GLY A 156 1.26 -4.58 16.93
C GLY A 156 2.45 -3.63 16.95
N PHE A 157 2.30 -2.42 17.49
CA PHE A 157 3.39 -1.43 17.50
C PHE A 157 3.90 -1.10 18.89
N HIS A 158 3.07 -1.19 19.94
CA HIS A 158 3.48 -0.97 21.33
C HIS A 158 4.22 -2.18 21.90
N ASP A 159 3.57 -3.35 21.84
CA ASP A 159 4.11 -4.57 22.47
C ASP A 159 5.07 -5.33 21.56
N ALA A 160 5.10 -5.00 20.27
CA ALA A 160 6.05 -5.55 19.30
C ALA A 160 6.75 -4.43 18.50
N PRO A 161 7.62 -3.61 19.13
CA PRO A 161 8.20 -2.42 18.49
C PRO A 161 9.08 -2.72 17.27
N TRP A 162 9.55 -3.96 17.10
CA TRP A 162 10.27 -4.39 15.90
C TRP A 162 9.42 -4.32 14.63
N THR A 163 8.09 -4.41 14.73
CA THR A 163 7.19 -4.26 13.59
C THR A 163 7.27 -2.86 12.98
N TYR A 164 7.53 -1.84 13.82
CA TYR A 164 7.75 -0.47 13.35
C TYR A 164 8.85 -0.40 12.28
N ALA A 165 9.96 -1.13 12.47
CA ALA A 165 11.05 -1.15 11.49
C ALA A 165 10.60 -1.78 10.16
N ILE A 166 9.80 -2.85 10.18
CA ILE A 166 9.24 -3.48 8.99
C ILE A 166 8.35 -2.49 8.24
N TYR A 167 7.45 -1.81 8.97
CA TYR A 167 6.55 -0.81 8.38
C TYR A 167 7.32 0.39 7.84
N PHE A 168 8.31 0.89 8.56
CA PHE A 168 9.16 1.99 8.10
C PHE A 168 9.83 1.67 6.76
N ILE A 169 10.47 0.49 6.65
CA ILE A 169 11.16 0.06 5.42
C ILE A 169 10.14 -0.08 4.27
N ALA A 170 9.00 -0.72 4.55
CA ALA A 170 7.96 -0.93 3.54
C ALA A 170 7.32 0.38 3.08
N LEU A 171 7.04 1.31 3.99
CA LEU A 171 6.44 2.61 3.68
C LEU A 171 7.42 3.54 2.97
N ALA A 172 8.71 3.49 3.30
CA ALA A 172 9.75 4.16 2.53
C ALA A 172 9.84 3.59 1.10
N ALA A 173 9.76 2.27 0.94
CA ALA A 173 9.68 1.63 -0.37
C ALA A 173 8.41 2.04 -1.12
N LEU A 174 7.25 2.14 -0.45
CA LEU A 174 5.98 2.61 -1.02
C LEU A 174 6.09 4.04 -1.52
N ALA A 175 6.66 4.94 -0.70
CA ALA A 175 6.84 6.34 -1.08
C ALA A 175 7.70 6.49 -2.34
N LEU A 176 8.83 5.80 -2.41
CA LEU A 176 9.69 5.78 -3.60
C LEU A 176 9.01 5.15 -4.81
N HIS A 177 8.24 4.09 -4.60
CA HIS A 177 7.50 3.39 -5.65
C HIS A 177 6.36 4.27 -6.20
N ALA A 178 5.60 4.90 -5.33
CA ALA A 178 4.53 5.83 -5.70
C ALA A 178 5.08 7.08 -6.40
N TRP A 179 6.15 7.68 -5.87
CA TRP A 179 6.81 8.81 -6.48
C TRP A 179 7.19 8.57 -7.94
N HIS A 180 7.85 7.45 -8.21
CA HIS A 180 8.21 7.09 -9.58
C HIS A 180 7.00 6.62 -10.40
N GLY A 181 6.10 5.85 -9.79
CA GLY A 181 4.96 5.23 -10.44
C GLY A 181 3.96 6.25 -10.99
N VAL A 182 3.67 7.33 -10.24
CA VAL A 182 2.68 8.35 -10.64
C VAL A 182 3.02 8.97 -11.98
N TRP A 183 4.19 9.62 -12.09
CA TRP A 183 4.54 10.30 -13.33
C TRP A 183 4.80 9.30 -14.48
N SER A 184 5.36 8.13 -14.19
CA SER A 184 5.61 7.08 -15.18
C SER A 184 4.31 6.49 -15.74
N ALA A 185 3.28 6.30 -14.91
CA ALA A 185 1.95 5.86 -15.35
C ALA A 185 1.30 6.90 -16.27
N LEU A 186 1.26 8.17 -15.84
CA LEU A 186 0.68 9.26 -16.62
C LEU A 186 1.41 9.45 -17.97
N GLN A 187 2.74 9.30 -17.97
CA GLN A 187 3.53 9.34 -19.22
C GLN A 187 3.23 8.13 -20.13
N THR A 188 3.09 6.93 -19.56
CA THR A 188 2.75 5.71 -20.31
C THR A 188 1.37 5.81 -20.97
N LEU A 189 0.42 6.45 -20.29
CA LEU A 189 -0.94 6.68 -20.79
C LEU A 189 -1.04 7.88 -21.74
N GLY A 190 0.04 8.65 -21.92
CA GLY A 190 0.06 9.82 -22.81
C GLY A 190 -0.62 11.06 -22.20
N ALA A 191 -0.95 11.03 -20.91
CA ALA A 191 -1.61 12.14 -20.22
C ALA A 191 -0.70 13.35 -19.98
N ILE A 192 0.63 13.16 -20.00
CA ILE A 192 1.62 14.22 -19.78
C ILE A 192 2.71 14.19 -20.85
N ARG A 193 3.17 15.37 -21.28
CA ARG A 193 4.25 15.53 -22.27
C ARG A 193 5.08 16.77 -21.95
N GLY A 194 6.38 16.74 -22.31
CA GLY A 194 7.25 17.91 -22.38
C GLY A 194 7.28 18.75 -21.11
N SER A 195 6.86 19.99 -21.19
CA SER A 195 6.96 21.02 -20.15
C SER A 195 6.13 20.73 -18.89
N VAL A 196 5.14 19.84 -18.95
CA VAL A 196 4.26 19.50 -17.81
C VAL A 196 4.93 18.50 -16.86
N ILE A 197 5.93 17.74 -17.34
CA ILE A 197 6.61 16.68 -16.57
C ILE A 197 7.20 17.19 -15.23
N PRO A 198 7.90 18.34 -15.16
CA PRO A 198 8.44 18.82 -13.88
C PRO A 198 7.37 19.09 -12.83
N GLY A 199 6.24 19.70 -13.22
CA GLY A 199 5.11 19.95 -12.31
C GLY A 199 4.50 18.65 -11.77
N VAL A 200 4.31 17.65 -12.62
CA VAL A 200 3.80 16.34 -12.21
C VAL A 200 4.77 15.62 -11.27
N ARG A 201 6.08 15.77 -11.45
CA ARG A 201 7.07 15.22 -10.52
C ARG A 201 7.00 15.87 -9.13
N ILE A 202 6.75 17.18 -9.06
CA ILE A 202 6.52 17.86 -7.78
C ILE A 202 5.28 17.29 -7.09
N ILE A 203 4.17 17.17 -7.80
CA ILE A 203 2.94 16.57 -7.26
C ILE A 203 3.20 15.13 -6.79
N ALA A 204 3.89 14.32 -7.58
CA ALA A 204 4.26 12.95 -7.20
C ALA A 204 5.12 12.91 -5.93
N THR A 205 6.02 13.89 -5.74
CA THR A 205 6.83 14.03 -4.53
C THR A 205 5.95 14.36 -3.32
N LEU A 206 5.04 15.32 -3.46
CA LEU A 206 4.13 15.71 -2.38
C LEU A 206 3.21 14.55 -1.97
N VAL A 207 2.66 13.84 -2.95
CA VAL A 207 1.83 12.64 -2.69
C VAL A 207 2.62 11.55 -1.98
N ALA A 208 3.84 11.26 -2.43
CA ALA A 208 4.69 10.24 -1.81
C ALA A 208 5.05 10.58 -0.36
N LEU A 209 5.41 11.84 -0.09
CA LEU A 209 5.71 12.32 1.26
C LEU A 209 4.46 12.30 2.15
N ALA A 210 3.31 12.76 1.63
CA ALA A 210 2.05 12.73 2.36
C ALA A 210 1.63 11.30 2.74
N LEU A 211 1.76 10.35 1.83
CA LEU A 211 1.50 8.92 2.11
C LEU A 211 2.46 8.37 3.18
N PHE A 212 3.75 8.66 3.06
CA PHE A 212 4.73 8.21 4.05
C PHE A 212 4.41 8.75 5.44
N VAL A 213 4.18 10.06 5.57
CA VAL A 213 3.85 10.71 6.84
C VAL A 213 2.53 10.20 7.39
N ALA A 214 1.47 10.11 6.56
CA ALA A 214 0.15 9.67 7.00
C ALA A 214 0.17 8.23 7.54
N PHE A 215 0.86 7.31 6.86
CA PHE A 215 0.94 5.93 7.32
C PHE A 215 1.90 5.73 8.50
N MET A 216 2.96 6.54 8.60
CA MET A 216 3.87 6.46 9.75
C MET A 216 3.34 7.16 11.00
N ALA A 217 2.38 8.08 10.87
CA ALA A 217 1.86 8.86 11.98
C ALA A 217 1.34 7.98 13.13
N VAL A 218 0.46 7.02 12.82
CA VAL A 218 -0.15 6.15 13.84
C VAL A 218 0.87 5.20 14.49
N PRO A 219 1.68 4.41 13.75
CA PRO A 219 2.74 3.60 14.34
C PRO A 219 3.70 4.39 15.22
N THR A 220 4.05 5.61 14.79
CA THR A 220 4.93 6.50 15.56
C THR A 220 4.26 6.97 16.84
N ALA A 221 3.00 7.40 16.76
CA ALA A 221 2.26 7.85 17.93
C ALA A 221 2.07 6.74 18.97
N ILE A 222 1.81 5.51 18.52
CA ILE A 222 1.70 4.34 19.40
C ILE A 222 3.07 4.05 20.06
N LEU A 223 4.14 4.00 19.28
CA LEU A 223 5.47 3.66 19.77
C LEU A 223 5.97 4.65 20.85
N PHE A 224 5.63 5.94 20.70
CA PHE A 224 6.04 6.99 21.63
C PHE A 224 4.99 7.29 22.71
N GLY A 225 3.88 6.55 22.77
CA GLY A 225 2.84 6.73 23.78
C GLY A 225 2.07 8.06 23.66
N TRP A 226 1.89 8.57 22.43
CA TRP A 226 1.14 9.81 22.16
C TRP A 226 -0.37 9.57 21.96
N VAL A 227 -0.80 8.32 22.03
CA VAL A 227 -2.20 7.91 21.92
C VAL A 227 -2.55 7.00 23.08
N ASP A 228 -3.83 6.99 23.45
CA ASP A 228 -4.32 6.19 24.56
C ASP A 228 -4.24 4.69 24.30
N ALA A 229 -3.97 3.95 25.37
CA ALA A 229 -4.07 2.49 25.33
C ALA A 229 -5.55 2.07 25.16
N PRO A 230 -5.82 0.93 24.50
CA PRO A 230 -7.19 0.40 24.38
C PRO A 230 -7.85 0.26 25.75
N ALA A 231 -9.13 0.59 25.84
CA ALA A 231 -9.87 0.49 27.09
C ALA A 231 -9.98 -0.97 27.55
N ALA A 232 -9.73 -1.22 28.82
CA ALA A 232 -9.85 -2.55 29.42
C ALA A 232 -11.33 -3.00 29.36
N GLY A 233 -11.62 -4.04 28.56
CA GLY A 233 -12.96 -4.64 28.50
C GLY A 233 -13.95 -4.02 27.51
N SER A 234 -13.57 -3.01 26.72
CA SER A 234 -14.46 -2.36 25.74
C SER A 234 -15.08 -3.32 24.72
N TRP A 235 -14.39 -4.37 24.38
CA TRP A 235 -14.84 -5.37 23.40
C TRP A 235 -15.97 -6.29 23.89
N THR A 236 -16.00 -6.65 25.17
CA THR A 236 -17.03 -7.52 25.74
C THR A 236 -18.41 -6.84 25.85
N ALA A 237 -18.44 -5.52 25.99
CA ALA A 237 -19.67 -4.75 26.08
C ALA A 237 -20.39 -4.59 24.74
N LEU A 238 -19.66 -4.43 23.62
CA LEU A 238 -20.24 -4.25 22.29
C LEU A 238 -20.78 -5.55 21.68
N HIS A 239 -20.20 -6.71 21.98
CA HIS A 239 -20.69 -8.00 21.46
C HIS A 239 -21.76 -8.65 22.33
N GLY A 240 -21.84 -8.34 23.61
CA GLY A 240 -22.94 -8.76 24.47
C GLY A 240 -24.29 -8.16 24.04
N ALA A 241 -24.27 -6.96 23.45
CA ALA A 241 -25.47 -6.27 22.96
C ALA A 241 -25.97 -6.77 21.59
N VAL A 242 -25.10 -7.38 20.77
CA VAL A 242 -25.46 -7.84 19.40
C VAL A 242 -25.82 -9.34 19.36
N ALA A 243 -25.44 -10.11 20.38
CA ALA A 243 -25.79 -11.54 20.49
C ALA A 243 -27.18 -11.80 21.14
N GLY A 244 -27.89 -10.74 21.53
CA GLY A 244 -29.21 -10.78 22.19
C GLY A 244 -30.41 -10.43 21.31
N HIS A 245 -30.26 -10.43 19.95
CA HIS A 245 -31.40 -10.25 19.03
C HIS A 245 -31.38 -11.29 17.92
#